data_4cd199c2d9fc6461eb8c1c2def07daf3
#
_entry.id   4cd199c2d9fc6461eb8c1c2def07daf3
#
_cell.length_a   1.000
_cell.length_b   1.000
_cell.length_c   1.000
_cell.angle_alpha   90.00
_cell.angle_beta   90.00
_cell.angle_gamma   90.00
#
_symmetry.space_group_name_H-M   'P 1'
#
loop_
_entity.id
_entity.type
_entity.pdbx_description
1 polymer ?
#
loop_
_entity_poly.entity_id
_entity_poly.type
_entity_poly.pdbx_seq_one_letter_code
_entity_poly.pdbx_strand_id
1 'polypeptide(L)'
;MDYAPSNRNSASTKIVVAGGFGVGKTTLVGAVSEIDPLRTEALVTQESEGHDDTTHVQAKSTTTVAMDFGRITLAENLVLYLFGTPGQRRFWFMWDDLVKGAIGAVVLVDTRRLDDSFAAVDYFEAKGLPFIVALNQFDGAGDYGPEEIREALAVPANVPVITVDARERESAKHALVTVTEFALTQLMGVSAHA
;
A
#
# COMPACT_ATOMS: atom_id res chain seq x y z
N MET A 1 -25.83 6.99 -36.38
CA MET A 1 -24.84 7.37 -35.37
C MET A 1 -24.03 6.13 -35.10
N ASP A 2 -22.88 6.04 -35.75
CA ASP A 2 -21.99 4.89 -35.62
C ASP A 2 -21.23 4.97 -34.29
N TYR A 3 -21.56 4.08 -33.35
CA TYR A 3 -20.74 3.82 -32.20
C TYR A 3 -19.51 3.05 -32.66
N ALA A 4 -18.39 3.74 -32.90
CA ALA A 4 -17.12 3.09 -33.07
C ALA A 4 -16.77 2.36 -31.76
N PRO A 5 -16.48 1.04 -31.80
CA PRO A 5 -16.05 0.34 -30.60
C PRO A 5 -14.66 0.86 -30.23
N SER A 6 -14.55 1.56 -29.13
CA SER A 6 -13.26 1.94 -28.54
C SER A 6 -12.60 0.69 -27.96
N ASN A 7 -12.10 -0.18 -28.84
CA ASN A 7 -11.31 -1.34 -28.45
C ASN A 7 -9.84 -0.91 -28.25
N ARG A 8 -9.61 0.02 -27.32
CA ARG A 8 -8.30 0.27 -26.77
C ARG A 8 -8.15 -0.66 -25.59
N ASN A 9 -7.40 -1.75 -25.77
CA ASN A 9 -6.94 -2.57 -24.65
C ASN A 9 -6.08 -1.68 -23.74
N SER A 10 -6.73 -1.02 -22.77
CA SER A 10 -6.01 -0.30 -21.74
C SER A 10 -5.48 -1.32 -20.74
N ALA A 11 -4.16 -1.44 -20.65
CA ALA A 11 -3.51 -2.19 -19.60
C ALA A 11 -3.60 -1.41 -18.29
N SER A 12 -3.75 -2.13 -17.19
CA SER A 12 -3.69 -1.53 -15.87
C SER A 12 -2.72 -2.29 -14.99
N THR A 13 -2.06 -1.56 -14.12
CA THR A 13 -1.19 -2.12 -13.10
C THR A 13 -1.61 -1.57 -11.73
N LYS A 14 -1.22 -2.25 -10.67
CA LYS A 14 -1.63 -1.93 -9.31
C LYS A 14 -0.45 -1.98 -8.37
N ILE A 15 -0.33 -0.95 -7.53
CA ILE A 15 0.61 -0.88 -6.41
C ILE A 15 -0.18 -0.65 -5.12
N VAL A 16 0.24 -1.32 -4.06
CA VAL A 16 -0.33 -1.14 -2.72
C VAL A 16 0.58 -0.25 -1.90
N VAL A 17 0.00 0.69 -1.15
CA VAL A 17 0.70 1.53 -0.18
C VAL A 17 0.27 1.11 1.21
N ALA A 18 1.19 0.53 1.97
CA ALA A 18 0.94 -0.05 3.29
C ALA A 18 1.73 0.67 4.39
N GLY A 19 1.47 0.30 5.63
CA GLY A 19 2.14 0.85 6.82
C GLY A 19 1.16 1.21 7.93
N GLY A 20 1.67 1.65 9.08
CA GLY A 20 0.93 1.97 10.28
C GLY A 20 -0.13 3.07 10.11
N PHE A 21 -0.93 3.27 11.13
CA PHE A 21 -1.91 4.37 11.13
C PHE A 21 -1.19 5.73 11.17
N GLY A 22 -1.57 6.66 10.30
CA GLY A 22 -1.00 8.01 10.25
C GLY A 22 0.42 8.09 9.66
N VAL A 23 0.95 7.00 9.05
CA VAL A 23 2.30 6.97 8.46
C VAL A 23 2.46 7.77 7.16
N GLY A 24 1.36 8.31 6.61
CA GLY A 24 1.40 9.13 5.39
C GLY A 24 0.87 8.46 4.11
N LYS A 25 0.18 7.31 4.20
CA LYS A 25 -0.38 6.61 3.01
C LYS A 25 -1.29 7.49 2.17
N THR A 26 -2.28 8.10 2.80
CA THR A 26 -3.20 9.06 2.16
C THR A 26 -2.47 10.23 1.51
N THR A 27 -1.42 10.72 2.19
CA THR A 27 -0.60 11.83 1.69
C THR A 27 0.18 11.42 0.46
N LEU A 28 0.85 10.25 0.48
CA LEU A 28 1.61 9.73 -0.66
C LEU A 28 0.70 9.49 -1.87
N VAL A 29 -0.44 8.82 -1.67
CA VAL A 29 -1.41 8.57 -2.75
C VAL A 29 -1.91 9.91 -3.33
N GLY A 30 -2.26 10.86 -2.47
CA GLY A 30 -2.74 12.19 -2.88
C GLY A 30 -1.69 13.01 -3.63
N ALA A 31 -0.41 12.90 -3.25
CA ALA A 31 0.68 13.66 -3.88
C ALA A 31 0.88 13.29 -5.36
N VAL A 32 0.59 12.04 -5.74
CA VAL A 32 0.83 11.55 -7.12
C VAL A 32 -0.43 11.32 -7.93
N SER A 33 -1.58 11.18 -7.29
CA SER A 33 -2.85 10.90 -7.97
C SER A 33 -3.28 12.04 -8.89
N GLU A 34 -3.83 11.68 -10.05
CA GLU A 34 -4.45 12.61 -11.01
C GLU A 34 -5.92 12.89 -10.70
N ILE A 35 -6.49 12.10 -9.82
CA ILE A 35 -7.85 12.28 -9.33
C ILE A 35 -7.82 12.61 -7.84
N ASP A 36 -8.83 13.30 -7.34
CA ASP A 36 -8.99 13.45 -5.90
C ASP A 36 -9.05 12.05 -5.29
N PRO A 37 -8.21 11.75 -4.27
CA PRO A 37 -8.20 10.43 -3.67
C PRO A 37 -9.59 10.06 -3.17
N LEU A 38 -10.16 9.01 -3.75
CA LEU A 38 -11.42 8.48 -3.28
C LEU A 38 -11.18 7.82 -1.92
N ARG A 39 -11.74 8.39 -0.89
CA ARG A 39 -11.84 7.74 0.42
C ARG A 39 -13.08 6.86 0.39
N THR A 40 -12.88 5.58 0.14
CA THR A 40 -13.99 4.64 0.21
C THR A 40 -14.24 4.28 1.66
N GLU A 41 -15.40 4.66 2.15
CA GLU A 41 -15.92 4.20 3.42
C GLU A 41 -16.60 2.84 3.22
N ALA A 42 -15.90 1.75 3.45
CA ALA A 42 -16.51 0.43 3.46
C ALA A 42 -17.17 0.19 4.83
N LEU A 43 -18.47 -0.05 4.82
CA LEU A 43 -19.19 -0.48 6.01
C LEU A 43 -18.84 -1.95 6.28
N VAL A 44 -18.05 -2.21 7.30
CA VAL A 44 -17.77 -3.56 7.76
C VAL A 44 -18.79 -3.92 8.83
N THR A 45 -19.65 -4.86 8.49
CA THR A 45 -20.54 -5.47 9.49
C THR A 45 -19.70 -6.50 10.26
N GLN A 46 -19.37 -6.25 11.51
CA GLN A 46 -18.83 -7.29 12.37
C GLN A 46 -19.95 -8.29 12.66
N GLU A 47 -19.90 -9.45 12.02
CA GLU A 47 -20.53 -10.64 12.58
C GLU A 47 -19.71 -11.01 13.83
N SER A 48 -20.27 -10.73 14.99
CA SER A 48 -19.73 -11.21 16.26
C SER A 48 -19.84 -12.73 16.26
N GLU A 49 -18.70 -13.42 16.18
CA GLU A 49 -18.63 -14.83 16.53
C GLU A 49 -19.09 -15.01 17.98
N GLY A 50 -20.05 -15.87 18.12
CA GLY A 50 -20.87 -16.19 19.24
C GLY A 50 -20.27 -16.22 20.64
N HIS A 51 -21.05 -15.69 21.56
CA HIS A 51 -21.34 -16.33 22.84
C HIS A 51 -22.75 -15.92 23.30
N ASP A 52 -23.55 -16.90 23.61
CA ASP A 52 -24.92 -16.75 24.05
C ASP A 52 -25.08 -15.71 25.18
N ASP A 53 -25.88 -14.67 24.97
CA ASP A 53 -26.93 -14.29 25.89
C ASP A 53 -27.99 -13.44 25.17
N THR A 54 -29.19 -13.95 25.14
CA THR A 54 -30.37 -13.36 24.55
C THR A 54 -30.93 -12.29 25.48
N THR A 55 -30.67 -11.03 25.18
CA THR A 55 -31.61 -9.91 25.37
C THR A 55 -31.01 -8.60 24.95
N HIS A 56 -31.73 -7.90 24.06
CA HIS A 56 -31.59 -6.52 23.63
C HIS A 56 -30.75 -6.23 22.37
N VAL A 57 -31.51 -5.98 21.27
CA VAL A 57 -31.21 -5.08 20.15
C VAL A 57 -29.78 -5.17 19.63
N GLN A 58 -29.62 -5.93 18.56
CA GLN A 58 -28.43 -5.86 17.68
C GLN A 58 -28.20 -4.43 17.22
N ALA A 59 -27.40 -3.69 17.95
CA ALA A 59 -26.72 -2.55 17.40
C ALA A 59 -25.69 -3.11 16.42
N LYS A 60 -26.03 -3.16 15.12
CA LYS A 60 -25.07 -3.38 14.05
C LYS A 60 -24.06 -2.24 14.17
N SER A 61 -22.92 -2.47 14.80
CA SER A 61 -21.83 -1.51 14.80
C SER A 61 -21.17 -1.58 13.43
N THR A 62 -21.66 -0.76 12.53
CA THR A 62 -21.02 -0.52 11.26
C THR A 62 -19.79 0.34 11.49
N THR A 63 -18.61 -0.22 11.26
CA THR A 63 -17.38 0.56 11.32
C THR A 63 -16.98 0.95 9.90
N THR A 64 -16.82 2.24 9.67
CA THR A 64 -16.32 2.76 8.40
C THR A 64 -14.81 2.52 8.30
N VAL A 65 -14.38 1.87 7.24
CA VAL A 65 -12.96 1.68 6.93
C VAL A 65 -12.59 2.65 5.82
N ALA A 66 -11.69 3.57 6.11
CA ALA A 66 -11.14 4.45 5.09
C ALA A 66 -10.02 3.73 4.34
N MET A 67 -10.16 3.63 3.03
CA MET A 67 -9.11 3.21 2.10
C MET A 67 -8.84 4.34 1.13
N ASP A 68 -7.56 4.53 0.80
CA ASP A 68 -7.17 5.52 -0.19
C ASP A 68 -7.10 4.86 -1.57
N PHE A 69 -7.65 5.51 -2.56
CA PHE A 69 -7.55 5.09 -3.95
C PHE A 69 -7.04 6.25 -4.80
N GLY A 70 -6.01 5.99 -5.60
CA GLY A 70 -5.44 6.94 -6.53
C GLY A 70 -5.25 6.35 -7.92
N ARG A 71 -5.11 7.22 -8.90
CA ARG A 71 -4.91 6.86 -10.30
C ARG A 71 -3.84 7.74 -10.93
N ILE A 72 -2.98 7.12 -11.75
CA ILE A 72 -1.97 7.80 -12.56
C ILE A 72 -2.03 7.23 -13.97
N THR A 73 -2.14 8.08 -14.99
CA THR A 73 -2.02 7.69 -16.39
C THR A 73 -0.55 7.68 -16.75
N LEU A 74 0.02 6.51 -17.04
CA LEU A 74 1.42 6.35 -17.40
C LEU A 74 1.65 6.50 -18.90
N ALA A 75 0.67 6.06 -19.73
CA ALA A 75 0.66 6.19 -21.19
C ALA A 75 -0.79 6.17 -21.69
N GLU A 76 -1.02 6.42 -23.00
CA GLU A 76 -2.37 6.42 -23.58
C GLU A 76 -3.21 5.17 -23.24
N ASN A 77 -2.54 4.03 -23.08
CA ASN A 77 -3.17 2.73 -22.83
C ASN A 77 -2.68 2.05 -21.56
N LEU A 78 -2.01 2.77 -20.64
CA LEU A 78 -1.48 2.21 -19.39
C LEU A 78 -1.85 3.10 -18.20
N VAL A 79 -2.55 2.51 -17.24
CA VAL A 79 -2.98 3.17 -16.01
C VAL A 79 -2.39 2.45 -14.80
N LEU A 80 -1.85 3.22 -13.87
CA LEU A 80 -1.45 2.73 -12.54
C LEU A 80 -2.53 3.09 -11.52
N TYR A 81 -3.00 2.09 -10.80
CA TYR A 81 -3.88 2.24 -9.65
C TYR A 81 -3.10 2.10 -8.35
N LEU A 82 -3.36 2.99 -7.41
CA LEU A 82 -2.78 3.00 -6.08
C LEU A 82 -3.86 2.70 -5.05
N PHE A 83 -3.56 1.79 -4.13
CA PHE A 83 -4.46 1.42 -3.03
C PHE A 83 -3.73 1.57 -1.70
N GLY A 84 -4.19 2.51 -0.87
CA GLY A 84 -3.73 2.63 0.51
C GLY A 84 -4.43 1.61 1.39
N THR A 85 -3.67 0.79 2.12
CA THR A 85 -4.25 -0.17 3.06
C THR A 85 -4.75 0.52 4.33
N PRO A 86 -5.80 -0.02 4.97
CA PRO A 86 -6.15 0.40 6.33
C PRO A 86 -4.96 0.19 7.27
N GLY A 87 -4.56 1.24 8.01
CA GLY A 87 -3.41 1.16 8.92
C GLY A 87 -3.75 0.57 10.30
N GLN A 88 -5.02 0.42 10.65
CA GLN A 88 -5.43 -0.16 11.92
C GLN A 88 -5.45 -1.68 11.86
N ARG A 89 -4.85 -2.36 12.84
CA ARG A 89 -4.71 -3.84 12.89
C ARG A 89 -6.01 -4.60 12.72
N ARG A 90 -7.10 -4.11 13.28
CA ARG A 90 -8.44 -4.73 13.17
C ARG A 90 -8.97 -4.85 11.74
N PHE A 91 -8.36 -4.15 10.75
CA PHE A 91 -8.77 -4.17 9.35
C PHE A 91 -7.77 -4.91 8.44
N TRP A 92 -6.75 -5.55 8.99
CA TRP A 92 -5.75 -6.25 8.21
C TRP A 92 -6.28 -7.45 7.42
N PHE A 93 -7.40 -8.02 7.83
CA PHE A 93 -8.10 -9.05 7.04
C PHE A 93 -8.43 -8.59 5.60
N MET A 94 -8.55 -7.28 5.37
CA MET A 94 -8.80 -6.71 4.03
C MET A 94 -7.54 -6.69 3.15
N TRP A 95 -6.35 -6.83 3.73
CA TRP A 95 -5.11 -6.76 2.98
C TRP A 95 -5.02 -7.86 1.94
N ASP A 96 -5.51 -9.07 2.24
CA ASP A 96 -5.51 -10.19 1.32
C ASP A 96 -6.28 -9.92 0.03
N ASP A 97 -7.35 -9.15 0.09
CA ASP A 97 -8.09 -8.73 -1.10
C ASP A 97 -7.41 -7.53 -1.78
N LEU A 98 -6.83 -6.63 -1.02
CA LEU A 98 -6.15 -5.45 -1.56
C LEU A 98 -4.88 -5.80 -2.32
N VAL A 99 -4.14 -6.85 -1.94
CA VAL A 99 -2.90 -7.24 -2.64
C VAL A 99 -3.14 -8.09 -3.88
N LYS A 100 -4.35 -8.63 -4.09
CA LYS A 100 -4.66 -9.41 -5.30
C LYS A 100 -4.43 -8.58 -6.57
N GLY A 101 -3.58 -9.10 -7.46
CA GLY A 101 -3.24 -8.44 -8.72
C GLY A 101 -2.32 -7.22 -8.60
N ALA A 102 -1.77 -6.95 -7.42
CA ALA A 102 -0.72 -5.95 -7.27
C ALA A 102 0.62 -6.47 -7.78
N ILE A 103 1.39 -5.61 -8.44
CA ILE A 103 2.75 -5.93 -8.87
C ILE A 103 3.79 -5.75 -7.77
N GLY A 104 3.46 -4.93 -6.77
CA GLY A 104 4.33 -4.66 -5.64
C GLY A 104 3.67 -3.77 -4.59
N ALA A 105 4.39 -3.53 -3.50
CA ALA A 105 3.94 -2.71 -2.40
C ALA A 105 5.01 -1.71 -1.92
N VAL A 106 4.57 -0.53 -1.49
CA VAL A 106 5.38 0.45 -0.77
C VAL A 106 4.99 0.39 0.70
N VAL A 107 5.88 -0.07 1.56
CA VAL A 107 5.70 -0.09 3.01
C VAL A 107 6.26 1.22 3.58
N LEU A 108 5.37 2.15 3.91
CA LEU A 108 5.74 3.40 4.56
C LEU A 108 6.08 3.15 6.02
N VAL A 109 7.19 3.72 6.47
CA VAL A 109 7.71 3.61 7.84
C VAL A 109 7.79 4.98 8.48
N ASP A 110 7.32 5.08 9.72
CA ASP A 110 7.50 6.23 10.61
C ASP A 110 8.52 5.85 11.67
N THR A 111 9.71 6.44 11.63
CA THR A 111 10.80 6.14 12.56
C THR A 111 10.48 6.50 14.01
N ARG A 112 9.48 7.35 14.25
CA ARG A 112 8.98 7.68 15.60
C ARG A 112 8.15 6.56 16.21
N ARG A 113 7.66 5.61 15.38
CA ARG A 113 6.79 4.47 15.75
C ARG A 113 7.13 3.25 14.92
N LEU A 114 8.39 2.83 14.98
CA LEU A 114 8.92 1.76 14.16
C LEU A 114 8.17 0.43 14.37
N ASP A 115 7.67 0.19 15.58
CA ASP A 115 6.92 -1.01 15.95
C ASP A 115 5.67 -1.25 15.10
N ASP A 116 5.06 -0.18 14.55
CA ASP A 116 3.90 -0.30 13.68
C ASP A 116 4.24 -0.87 12.29
N SER A 117 5.53 -0.97 11.94
CA SER A 117 6.00 -1.36 10.61
C SER A 117 6.32 -2.84 10.50
N PHE A 118 6.69 -3.53 11.59
CA PHE A 118 7.10 -4.95 11.57
C PHE A 118 6.05 -5.83 10.89
N ALA A 119 4.82 -5.72 11.30
CA ALA A 119 3.78 -6.57 10.77
C ALA A 119 3.45 -6.32 9.29
N ALA A 120 3.71 -5.13 8.77
CA ALA A 120 3.58 -4.87 7.33
C ALA A 120 4.72 -5.54 6.57
N VAL A 121 5.95 -5.47 7.06
CA VAL A 121 7.12 -6.14 6.48
C VAL A 121 6.89 -7.65 6.47
N ASP A 122 6.59 -8.26 7.63
CA ASP A 122 6.32 -9.69 7.77
C ASP A 122 5.21 -10.17 6.83
N TYR A 123 4.16 -9.36 6.67
CA TYR A 123 3.04 -9.69 5.78
C TYR A 123 3.48 -9.81 4.32
N PHE A 124 4.23 -8.83 3.80
CA PHE A 124 4.64 -8.85 2.39
C PHE A 124 5.72 -9.90 2.12
N GLU A 125 6.60 -10.16 3.07
CA GLU A 125 7.55 -11.28 3.01
C GLU A 125 6.81 -12.62 2.92
N ALA A 126 5.85 -12.86 3.81
CA ALA A 126 5.06 -14.09 3.83
C ALA A 126 4.21 -14.28 2.56
N LYS A 127 3.76 -13.19 1.94
CA LYS A 127 3.00 -13.22 0.67
C LYS A 127 3.89 -13.42 -0.55
N GLY A 128 5.20 -13.18 -0.45
CA GLY A 128 6.11 -13.20 -1.60
C GLY A 128 5.78 -12.10 -2.63
N LEU A 129 5.06 -11.05 -2.24
CA LEU A 129 4.82 -9.90 -3.10
C LEU A 129 6.04 -8.97 -3.04
N PRO A 130 6.64 -8.56 -4.18
CA PRO A 130 7.71 -7.59 -4.18
C PRO A 130 7.33 -6.32 -3.41
N PHE A 131 8.17 -5.85 -2.51
CA PHE A 131 7.92 -4.62 -1.77
C PHE A 131 9.20 -3.84 -1.53
N ILE A 132 9.06 -2.57 -1.27
CA ILE A 132 10.12 -1.69 -0.78
C ILE A 132 9.74 -1.12 0.57
N VAL A 133 10.73 -0.75 1.35
CA VAL A 133 10.55 0.01 2.59
C VAL A 133 10.87 1.47 2.31
N ALA A 134 9.95 2.37 2.64
CA ALA A 134 10.08 3.79 2.41
C ALA A 134 9.93 4.56 3.73
N LEU A 135 11.06 5.10 4.22
CA LEU A 135 11.11 5.91 5.43
C LEU A 135 10.47 7.27 5.15
N ASN A 136 9.30 7.51 5.70
CA ASN A 136 8.64 8.79 5.52
C ASN A 136 9.23 9.85 6.45
N GLN A 137 9.62 10.98 5.88
CA GLN A 137 10.18 12.10 6.63
C GLN A 137 9.07 12.85 7.37
N PHE A 138 9.25 12.99 8.68
CA PHE A 138 8.39 13.78 9.54
C PHE A 138 9.21 14.83 10.28
N ASP A 139 8.61 15.98 10.53
CA ASP A 139 9.23 17.01 11.36
C ASP A 139 9.45 16.47 12.78
N GLY A 140 10.68 16.60 13.27
CA GLY A 140 11.09 16.09 14.59
C GLY A 140 11.33 14.58 14.67
N ALA A 141 11.33 13.86 13.53
CA ALA A 141 11.82 12.48 13.49
C ALA A 141 13.34 12.44 13.67
N GLY A 142 13.85 11.34 14.23
CA GLY A 142 15.30 11.11 14.30
C GLY A 142 15.89 10.93 12.88
N ASP A 143 17.15 11.31 12.74
CA ASP A 143 17.92 11.17 11.49
C ASP A 143 18.48 9.74 11.41
N TYR A 144 17.63 8.80 10.98
CA TYR A 144 18.02 7.40 10.80
C TYR A 144 18.23 7.13 9.30
N GLY A 145 19.37 6.47 9.00
CA GLY A 145 19.68 6.06 7.64
C GLY A 145 18.90 4.80 7.20
N PRO A 146 18.78 4.56 5.87
CA PRO A 146 18.12 3.36 5.35
C PRO A 146 18.66 2.06 5.89
N GLU A 147 19.98 1.93 6.10
CA GLU A 147 20.61 0.70 6.60
C GLU A 147 20.31 0.45 8.09
N GLU A 148 20.22 1.49 8.91
CA GLU A 148 19.81 1.35 10.31
C GLU A 148 18.38 0.80 10.41
N ILE A 149 17.49 1.29 9.54
CA ILE A 149 16.10 0.82 9.49
C ILE A 149 16.02 -0.60 8.90
N ARG A 150 16.87 -0.92 7.90
CA ARG A 150 16.98 -2.30 7.39
C ARG A 150 17.31 -3.29 8.51
N GLU A 151 18.31 -2.96 9.30
CA GLU A 151 18.73 -3.81 10.43
C GLU A 151 17.63 -3.90 11.49
N ALA A 152 17.05 -2.77 11.86
CA ALA A 152 16.01 -2.71 12.89
C ALA A 152 14.74 -3.49 12.52
N LEU A 153 14.32 -3.46 11.25
CA LEU A 153 13.16 -4.20 10.75
C LEU A 153 13.51 -5.60 10.21
N ALA A 154 14.78 -6.02 10.28
CA ALA A 154 15.28 -7.27 9.72
C ALA A 154 14.95 -7.46 8.22
N VAL A 155 14.90 -6.36 7.45
CA VAL A 155 14.55 -6.38 6.02
C VAL A 155 15.65 -7.09 5.22
N PRO A 156 15.31 -8.05 4.33
CA PRO A 156 16.30 -8.73 3.49
C PRO A 156 17.16 -7.76 2.67
N ALA A 157 18.44 -8.11 2.48
CA ALA A 157 19.43 -7.25 1.82
C ALA A 157 19.05 -6.86 0.38
N ASN A 158 18.27 -7.69 -0.31
CA ASN A 158 17.81 -7.42 -1.67
C ASN A 158 16.59 -6.50 -1.75
N VAL A 159 15.88 -6.25 -0.65
CA VAL A 159 14.72 -5.36 -0.62
C VAL A 159 15.20 -3.91 -0.55
N PRO A 160 14.77 -3.03 -1.46
CA PRO A 160 15.12 -1.63 -1.41
C PRO A 160 14.58 -0.94 -0.14
N VAL A 161 15.45 -0.18 0.53
CA VAL A 161 15.07 0.73 1.63
C VAL A 161 15.46 2.14 1.21
N ILE A 162 14.48 3.03 1.13
CA ILE A 162 14.66 4.41 0.66
C ILE A 162 14.07 5.42 1.63
N THR A 163 14.49 6.66 1.53
CA THR A 163 13.85 7.78 2.23
C THR A 163 12.83 8.46 1.31
N VAL A 164 11.68 8.85 1.83
CA VAL A 164 10.61 9.52 1.08
C VAL A 164 10.01 10.66 1.90
N ASP A 165 9.66 11.75 1.25
CA ASP A 165 8.70 12.71 1.78
C ASP A 165 7.37 12.52 1.04
N ALA A 166 6.40 11.95 1.74
CA ALA A 166 5.09 11.64 1.15
C ALA A 166 4.32 12.89 0.69
N ARG A 167 4.70 14.10 1.14
CA ARG A 167 4.11 15.37 0.74
C ARG A 167 4.62 15.83 -0.63
N GLU A 168 5.81 15.39 -1.00
CA GLU A 168 6.51 15.83 -2.20
C GLU A 168 6.24 14.86 -3.37
N ARG A 169 5.65 15.40 -4.44
CA ARG A 169 5.24 14.60 -5.62
C ARG A 169 6.38 13.79 -6.23
N GLU A 170 7.55 14.40 -6.39
CA GLU A 170 8.71 13.74 -7.02
C GLU A 170 9.29 12.66 -6.10
N SER A 171 9.28 12.87 -4.80
CA SER A 171 9.70 11.86 -3.82
C SER A 171 8.74 10.66 -3.81
N ALA A 172 7.43 10.91 -3.81
CA ALA A 172 6.42 9.86 -3.91
C ALA A 172 6.51 9.09 -5.24
N LYS A 173 6.74 9.76 -6.37
CA LYS A 173 6.99 9.10 -7.67
C LYS A 173 8.23 8.21 -7.63
N HIS A 174 9.32 8.68 -7.02
CA HIS A 174 10.53 7.89 -6.87
C HIS A 174 10.25 6.56 -6.18
N ALA A 175 9.47 6.55 -5.10
CA ALA A 175 9.06 5.31 -4.44
C ALA A 175 8.28 4.36 -5.36
N LEU A 176 7.37 4.90 -6.19
CA LEU A 176 6.62 4.09 -7.16
C LEU A 176 7.49 3.52 -8.27
N VAL A 177 8.46 4.29 -8.76
CA VAL A 177 9.45 3.81 -9.74
C VAL A 177 10.30 2.70 -9.12
N THR A 178 10.84 2.92 -7.92
CA THR A 178 11.69 1.94 -7.23
C THR A 178 10.98 0.61 -7.01
N VAL A 179 9.73 0.61 -6.54
CA VAL A 179 8.99 -0.65 -6.35
C VAL A 179 8.67 -1.33 -7.67
N THR A 180 8.40 -0.57 -8.73
CA THR A 180 8.13 -1.13 -10.06
C THR A 180 9.37 -1.78 -10.65
N GLU A 181 10.53 -1.12 -10.59
CA GLU A 181 11.81 -1.66 -11.06
C GLU A 181 12.20 -2.91 -10.27
N PHE A 182 12.02 -2.88 -8.95
CA PHE A 182 12.28 -4.03 -8.09
C PHE A 182 11.37 -5.21 -8.47
N ALA A 183 10.07 -4.99 -8.64
CA ALA A 183 9.12 -6.02 -9.04
C ALA A 183 9.49 -6.64 -10.42
N LEU A 184 9.86 -5.80 -11.39
CA LEU A 184 10.30 -6.26 -12.70
C LEU A 184 11.57 -7.12 -12.62
N THR A 185 12.54 -6.71 -11.78
CA THR A 185 13.78 -7.48 -11.56
C THR A 185 13.49 -8.86 -10.97
N GLN A 186 12.57 -8.94 -10.01
CA GLN A 186 12.15 -10.20 -9.43
C GLN A 186 11.48 -11.13 -10.45
N LEU A 187 10.61 -10.58 -11.30
CA LEU A 187 9.95 -11.35 -12.38
C LEU A 187 10.96 -11.90 -13.41
N MET A 188 11.93 -11.08 -13.82
CA MET A 188 12.97 -11.51 -14.77
C MET A 188 13.95 -12.52 -14.16
N GLY A 189 14.28 -12.38 -12.88
CA GLY A 189 15.14 -13.31 -12.14
C GLY A 189 14.52 -14.71 -12.01
N VAL A 190 13.21 -14.81 -11.81
CA VAL A 190 12.47 -16.08 -11.80
C VAL A 190 12.47 -16.73 -13.17
N SER A 191 12.36 -15.96 -14.26
CA SER A 191 12.36 -16.47 -15.63
C SER A 191 13.71 -17.03 -16.10
N ALA A 192 14.82 -16.63 -15.46
CA ALA A 192 16.16 -17.09 -15.80
C ALA A 192 16.53 -18.44 -15.15
N HIS A 193 15.72 -18.97 -14.24
CA HIS A 193 15.97 -20.21 -13.48
C HIS A 193 14.89 -21.27 -13.72
N ALA A 194 13.98 -21.05 -14.64
CA ALA A 194 12.93 -21.98 -15.09
C ALA A 194 13.26 -22.56 -16.48
#